data_e5d469fe9a9502df0536dd73cc13d1b3
#
_entry.id   e5d469fe9a9502df0536dd73cc13d1b3
#
_cell.length_a   1.000
_cell.length_b   1.000
_cell.length_c   1.000
_cell.angle_alpha   90.00
_cell.angle_beta   90.00
_cell.angle_gamma   90.00
#
_symmetry.space_group_name_H-M   'P 1'
#
loop_
_entity.id
_entity.type
_entity.pdbx_description
1 polymer ?
#
loop_
_entity_poly.entity_id
_entity_poly.type
_entity_poly.pdbx_seq_one_letter_code
_entity_poly.pdbx_strand_id
1 'polypeptide(L)'
;MTDTRGKVLCIHPDDDMLVALVDLHPGDTVEWARQPLCIRTPVQRKHKVARRDCAPGDILRLYGTPVGKATKPIGAGCAVTIDNLEHYAPAPVLHAGTSAPIWNAPDVARWQQATFQGVVRADGRVGTANHWLIFPLVFCENRNVEQLRDALVRPLGYGQDDLADFTRSLLGGAASTTSTAARPFPNVDGVRIITHQGGCGGTRADARSLCRILAAYADHPNVAGVTVFSLGCQNAQVDMFKAALAEKNPKFDKPCLIYEQQKWAGGEAAMMKAVVQ
;
A
#
# COMPACT_ATOMS: atom_id res chain seq x y z
N MET A 1 -28.71 15.31 23.77
CA MET A 1 -28.86 14.00 23.09
C MET A 1 -27.65 13.83 22.20
N THR A 2 -26.74 12.92 22.58
CA THR A 2 -25.56 12.60 21.75
C THR A 2 -26.03 11.88 20.47
N ASP A 3 -25.58 12.36 19.31
CA ASP A 3 -25.87 11.71 18.04
C ASP A 3 -25.33 10.27 18.06
N THR A 4 -26.24 9.29 18.06
CA THR A 4 -25.90 7.86 18.14
C THR A 4 -25.65 7.25 16.76
N ARG A 5 -25.90 8.02 15.69
CA ARG A 5 -25.72 7.59 14.31
C ARG A 5 -24.26 7.71 13.90
N GLY A 6 -23.74 6.69 13.23
CA GLY A 6 -22.38 6.70 12.68
C GLY A 6 -21.26 6.32 13.67
N LYS A 7 -21.57 5.88 14.89
CA LYS A 7 -20.55 5.42 15.85
C LYS A 7 -20.05 3.99 15.57
N VAL A 8 -20.84 3.19 14.88
CA VAL A 8 -20.50 1.80 14.52
C VAL A 8 -20.78 1.55 13.05
N LEU A 9 -20.06 0.59 12.48
CA LEU A 9 -20.21 0.15 11.10
C LEU A 9 -20.50 -1.37 11.08
N CYS A 10 -21.57 -1.78 10.40
CA CYS A 10 -21.79 -3.14 9.95
C CYS A 10 -21.31 -3.24 8.51
N ILE A 11 -20.44 -4.19 8.22
CA ILE A 11 -19.83 -4.31 6.88
C ILE A 11 -20.66 -5.22 5.99
N HIS A 12 -21.19 -6.32 6.57
CA HIS A 12 -22.07 -7.25 5.87
C HIS A 12 -23.31 -7.53 6.72
N PRO A 13 -24.49 -7.73 6.13
CA PRO A 13 -25.73 -7.99 6.88
C PRO A 13 -25.64 -9.20 7.83
N ASP A 14 -24.87 -10.24 7.45
CA ASP A 14 -24.69 -11.46 8.23
C ASP A 14 -23.59 -11.37 9.29
N ASP A 15 -22.95 -10.20 9.47
CA ASP A 15 -21.91 -10.04 10.48
C ASP A 15 -22.48 -10.17 11.88
N ASP A 16 -21.80 -10.91 12.76
CA ASP A 16 -22.15 -11.08 14.16
C ASP A 16 -21.54 -9.99 15.05
N MET A 17 -20.72 -9.12 14.47
CA MET A 17 -20.06 -8.04 15.17
C MET A 17 -20.05 -6.76 14.34
N LEU A 18 -20.02 -5.61 15.03
CA LEU A 18 -19.93 -4.28 14.47
C LEU A 18 -18.52 -3.72 14.70
N VAL A 19 -18.05 -2.85 13.82
CA VAL A 19 -16.78 -2.14 13.98
C VAL A 19 -17.04 -0.79 14.64
N ALA A 20 -16.37 -0.50 15.75
CA ALA A 20 -16.43 0.80 16.41
C ALA A 20 -15.67 1.85 15.58
N LEU A 21 -16.32 2.96 15.24
CA LEU A 21 -15.72 4.08 14.51
C LEU A 21 -15.16 5.15 15.45
N VAL A 22 -15.56 5.11 16.71
CA VAL A 22 -15.09 5.93 17.83
C VAL A 22 -14.86 5.05 19.05
N ASP A 23 -14.22 5.57 20.08
CA ASP A 23 -14.17 4.88 21.37
C ASP A 23 -15.57 4.83 21.97
N LEU A 24 -15.97 3.65 22.46
CA LEU A 24 -17.27 3.40 23.07
C LEU A 24 -17.07 3.01 24.54
N HIS A 25 -17.94 3.53 25.40
CA HIS A 25 -17.89 3.31 26.84
C HIS A 25 -19.11 2.54 27.33
N PRO A 26 -19.00 1.82 28.44
CA PRO A 26 -20.15 1.16 29.07
C PRO A 26 -21.28 2.17 29.33
N GLY A 27 -22.50 1.81 28.95
CA GLY A 27 -23.67 2.68 29.03
C GLY A 27 -23.94 3.51 27.76
N ASP A 28 -22.99 3.61 26.84
CA ASP A 28 -23.25 4.19 25.52
C ASP A 28 -24.33 3.39 24.79
N THR A 29 -25.17 4.08 24.04
CA THR A 29 -26.08 3.44 23.10
C THR A 29 -25.63 3.75 21.68
N VAL A 30 -25.50 2.72 20.86
CA VAL A 30 -25.24 2.83 19.43
C VAL A 30 -26.42 2.32 18.64
N GLU A 31 -26.63 2.86 17.45
CA GLU A 31 -27.74 2.44 16.58
C GLU A 31 -27.21 1.66 15.40
N TRP A 32 -27.76 0.47 15.19
CA TRP A 32 -27.53 -0.33 14.01
C TRP A 32 -28.87 -0.86 13.45
N ALA A 33 -29.09 -0.69 12.14
CA ALA A 33 -30.33 -1.10 11.46
C ALA A 33 -31.61 -0.62 12.20
N ARG A 34 -31.59 0.58 12.75
CA ARG A 34 -32.66 1.17 13.59
C ARG A 34 -32.94 0.43 14.90
N GLN A 35 -31.98 -0.40 15.34
CA GLN A 35 -32.07 -1.08 16.62
C GLN A 35 -30.99 -0.51 17.56
N PRO A 36 -31.36 -0.13 18.79
CA PRO A 36 -30.40 0.34 19.79
C PRO A 36 -29.62 -0.85 20.36
N LEU A 37 -28.30 -0.68 20.47
CA LEU A 37 -27.41 -1.61 21.16
C LEU A 37 -26.71 -0.86 22.31
N CYS A 38 -26.92 -1.32 23.54
CA CYS A 38 -26.24 -0.79 24.72
C CYS A 38 -24.84 -1.40 24.83
N ILE A 39 -23.81 -0.56 24.91
CA ILE A 39 -22.42 -0.97 25.11
C ILE A 39 -22.22 -1.40 26.57
N ARG A 40 -21.68 -2.58 26.80
CA ARG A 40 -21.49 -3.16 28.13
C ARG A 40 -20.05 -3.17 28.60
N THR A 41 -19.07 -3.16 27.67
CA THR A 41 -17.64 -3.09 27.96
C THR A 41 -16.99 -1.99 27.15
N PRO A 42 -15.84 -1.43 27.57
CA PRO A 42 -15.10 -0.47 26.75
C PRO A 42 -14.69 -1.10 25.41
N VAL A 43 -14.89 -0.36 24.30
CA VAL A 43 -14.52 -0.80 22.95
C VAL A 43 -13.76 0.35 22.28
N GLN A 44 -12.48 0.15 22.02
CA GLN A 44 -11.68 1.17 21.36
C GLN A 44 -12.08 1.30 19.87
N ARG A 45 -11.84 2.48 19.31
CA ARG A 45 -11.98 2.72 17.87
C ARG A 45 -11.28 1.66 17.05
N LYS A 46 -11.93 1.19 15.98
CA LYS A 46 -11.54 0.08 15.08
C LYS A 46 -11.64 -1.33 15.68
N HIS A 47 -11.93 -1.45 16.99
CA HIS A 47 -12.25 -2.74 17.60
C HIS A 47 -13.69 -3.16 17.31
N LYS A 48 -14.05 -4.37 17.71
CA LYS A 48 -15.32 -5.00 17.39
C LYS A 48 -16.19 -5.14 18.64
N VAL A 49 -17.49 -4.97 18.46
CA VAL A 49 -18.51 -5.17 19.48
C VAL A 49 -19.51 -6.24 19.01
N ALA A 50 -19.85 -7.17 19.87
CA ALA A 50 -20.82 -8.22 19.56
C ALA A 50 -22.22 -7.62 19.33
N ARG A 51 -22.86 -7.98 18.21
CA ARG A 51 -24.21 -7.55 17.86
C ARG A 51 -25.27 -8.36 18.59
N ARG A 52 -24.98 -9.59 18.92
CA ARG A 52 -25.84 -10.55 19.61
C ARG A 52 -25.10 -11.28 20.72
N ASP A 53 -25.83 -11.96 21.57
CA ASP A 53 -25.22 -12.89 22.52
C ASP A 53 -24.63 -14.09 21.77
N CYS A 54 -23.42 -14.49 22.16
CA CYS A 54 -22.70 -15.65 21.59
C CYS A 54 -22.28 -16.59 22.72
N ALA A 55 -22.59 -17.86 22.54
CA ALA A 55 -22.16 -18.93 23.45
C ALA A 55 -20.74 -19.42 23.08
N PRO A 56 -20.01 -20.04 24.03
CA PRO A 56 -18.78 -20.75 23.70
C PRO A 56 -19.02 -21.77 22.59
N GLY A 57 -18.19 -21.78 21.58
CA GLY A 57 -18.31 -22.62 20.41
C GLY A 57 -19.04 -21.99 19.23
N ASP A 58 -19.74 -20.88 19.42
CA ASP A 58 -20.36 -20.12 18.30
C ASP A 58 -19.31 -19.61 17.32
N ILE A 59 -19.63 -19.77 16.04
CA ILE A 59 -18.81 -19.20 14.95
C ILE A 59 -19.32 -17.80 14.64
N LEU A 60 -18.42 -16.81 14.75
CA LEU A 60 -18.72 -15.42 14.48
C LEU A 60 -18.25 -15.03 13.08
N ARG A 61 -19.09 -14.24 12.41
CA ARG A 61 -18.81 -13.70 11.07
C ARG A 61 -18.43 -12.22 11.11
N LEU A 62 -17.52 -11.86 10.22
CA LEU A 62 -17.18 -10.49 9.86
C LEU A 62 -16.89 -10.47 8.36
N TYR A 63 -17.36 -9.42 7.65
CA TYR A 63 -17.33 -9.38 6.17
C TYR A 63 -18.16 -10.50 5.50
N GLY A 64 -19.21 -10.97 6.17
CA GLY A 64 -20.01 -12.12 5.72
C GLY A 64 -19.31 -13.47 5.85
N THR A 65 -18.08 -13.53 6.39
CA THR A 65 -17.22 -14.71 6.42
C THR A 65 -16.96 -15.14 7.88
N PRO A 66 -16.93 -16.45 8.19
CA PRO A 66 -16.46 -16.94 9.48
C PRO A 66 -15.02 -16.48 9.75
N VAL A 67 -14.80 -15.82 10.90
CA VAL A 67 -13.48 -15.30 11.27
C VAL A 67 -12.99 -15.80 12.62
N GLY A 68 -13.89 -16.31 13.45
CA GLY A 68 -13.53 -16.79 14.76
C GLY A 68 -14.58 -17.65 15.40
N LYS A 69 -14.20 -18.35 16.47
CA LYS A 69 -15.04 -19.17 17.32
C LYS A 69 -14.96 -18.63 18.74
N ALA A 70 -16.11 -18.38 19.36
CA ALA A 70 -16.16 -17.90 20.73
C ALA A 70 -15.57 -18.93 21.70
N THR A 71 -14.64 -18.51 22.55
CA THR A 71 -14.04 -19.35 23.60
C THR A 71 -14.74 -19.18 24.94
N LYS A 72 -15.46 -18.07 25.10
CA LYS A 72 -16.22 -17.70 26.31
C LYS A 72 -17.56 -17.09 25.89
N PRO A 73 -18.55 -16.98 26.79
CA PRO A 73 -19.77 -16.23 26.50
C PRO A 73 -19.45 -14.78 26.18
N ILE A 74 -20.01 -14.24 25.10
CA ILE A 74 -19.86 -12.84 24.67
C ILE A 74 -21.26 -12.25 24.59
N GLY A 75 -21.59 -11.33 25.50
CA GLY A 75 -22.88 -10.64 25.49
C GLY A 75 -22.98 -9.60 24.39
N ALA A 76 -24.19 -9.38 23.88
CA ALA A 76 -24.46 -8.26 23.00
C ALA A 76 -23.99 -6.94 23.64
N GLY A 77 -23.29 -6.10 22.87
CA GLY A 77 -22.68 -4.88 23.38
C GLY A 77 -21.34 -5.04 24.09
N CYS A 78 -20.82 -6.26 24.19
CA CYS A 78 -19.47 -6.52 24.74
C CYS A 78 -18.40 -6.49 23.63
N ALA A 79 -17.18 -6.12 24.00
CA ALA A 79 -16.01 -6.16 23.12
C ALA A 79 -15.70 -7.61 22.69
N VAL A 80 -15.42 -7.79 21.41
CA VAL A 80 -14.88 -9.04 20.87
C VAL A 80 -13.36 -8.88 20.76
N THR A 81 -12.63 -9.73 21.47
CA THR A 81 -11.18 -9.66 21.62
C THR A 81 -10.54 -11.05 21.46
N ILE A 82 -9.22 -11.08 21.43
CA ILE A 82 -8.46 -12.36 21.41
C ILE A 82 -8.64 -13.18 22.70
N ASP A 83 -9.15 -12.58 23.79
CA ASP A 83 -9.39 -13.31 25.04
C ASP A 83 -10.70 -14.10 25.02
N ASN A 84 -11.63 -13.79 24.11
CA ASN A 84 -12.95 -14.42 24.03
C ASN A 84 -13.29 -14.96 22.64
N LEU A 85 -12.41 -14.76 21.66
CA LEU A 85 -12.54 -15.27 20.30
C LEU A 85 -11.21 -15.87 19.84
N GLU A 86 -11.20 -17.14 19.43
CA GLU A 86 -10.08 -17.76 18.73
C GLU A 86 -10.28 -17.68 17.20
N HIS A 87 -9.18 -17.66 16.44
CA HIS A 87 -9.27 -17.65 14.99
C HIS A 87 -9.93 -18.94 14.47
N TYR A 88 -10.88 -18.77 13.57
CA TYR A 88 -11.52 -19.89 12.88
C TYR A 88 -11.74 -19.53 11.41
N ALA A 89 -11.20 -20.36 10.53
CA ALA A 89 -11.50 -20.32 9.10
C ALA A 89 -11.89 -21.73 8.67
N PRO A 90 -13.07 -21.93 8.05
CA PRO A 90 -13.43 -23.22 7.50
C PRO A 90 -12.44 -23.58 6.40
N ALA A 91 -12.14 -24.89 6.29
CA ALA A 91 -11.34 -25.36 5.16
C ALA A 91 -12.05 -25.00 3.84
N PRO A 92 -11.31 -24.53 2.81
CA PRO A 92 -11.92 -24.22 1.53
C PRO A 92 -12.53 -25.49 0.94
N VAL A 93 -13.82 -25.43 0.64
CA VAL A 93 -14.52 -26.50 -0.06
C VAL A 93 -14.36 -26.26 -1.55
N LEU A 94 -13.53 -27.05 -2.20
CA LEU A 94 -13.42 -27.04 -3.65
C LEU A 94 -14.62 -27.82 -4.21
N HIS A 95 -15.63 -27.10 -4.65
CA HIS A 95 -16.75 -27.71 -5.40
C HIS A 95 -16.28 -28.00 -6.82
N ALA A 96 -15.92 -29.25 -7.09
CA ALA A 96 -15.73 -29.71 -8.46
C ALA A 96 -17.09 -29.63 -9.19
N GLY A 97 -17.17 -28.77 -10.21
CA GLY A 97 -18.33 -28.69 -11.10
C GLY A 97 -19.33 -27.54 -10.87
N THR A 98 -19.05 -26.59 -10.01
CA THR A 98 -19.83 -25.34 -10.03
C THR A 98 -19.45 -24.53 -11.26
N SER A 99 -20.44 -24.18 -12.11
CA SER A 99 -20.24 -23.19 -13.16
C SER A 99 -19.64 -21.92 -12.55
N ALA A 100 -18.61 -21.36 -13.21
CA ALA A 100 -18.06 -20.08 -12.79
C ALA A 100 -19.20 -19.09 -12.55
N PRO A 101 -19.18 -18.31 -11.46
CA PRO A 101 -20.21 -17.32 -11.22
C PRO A 101 -20.31 -16.40 -12.43
N ILE A 102 -21.55 -16.23 -12.93
CA ILE A 102 -21.79 -15.32 -14.06
C ILE A 102 -21.45 -13.91 -13.57
N TRP A 103 -20.37 -13.37 -14.10
CA TRP A 103 -20.00 -11.97 -13.85
C TRP A 103 -21.00 -11.06 -14.58
N ASN A 104 -21.74 -10.28 -13.84
CA ASN A 104 -22.57 -9.20 -14.39
C ASN A 104 -21.80 -7.88 -14.35
N ALA A 105 -21.56 -7.29 -15.52
CA ALA A 105 -20.91 -5.99 -15.58
C ALA A 105 -21.74 -4.94 -14.82
N PRO A 106 -21.13 -4.14 -13.95
CA PRO A 106 -21.82 -3.04 -13.30
C PRO A 106 -22.29 -2.00 -14.31
N ASP A 107 -23.42 -1.33 -14.03
CA ASP A 107 -23.87 -0.21 -14.84
C ASP A 107 -22.90 0.98 -14.68
N VAL A 108 -22.14 1.24 -15.72
CA VAL A 108 -21.19 2.36 -15.81
C VAL A 108 -21.61 3.43 -16.80
N ALA A 109 -22.87 3.39 -17.29
CA ALA A 109 -23.36 4.30 -18.33
C ALA A 109 -23.11 5.77 -18.02
N ARG A 110 -23.27 6.18 -16.76
CA ARG A 110 -23.03 7.58 -16.30
C ARG A 110 -21.58 8.03 -16.43
N TRP A 111 -20.62 7.09 -16.56
CA TRP A 111 -19.19 7.37 -16.64
C TRP A 111 -18.61 7.22 -18.05
N GLN A 112 -19.39 6.72 -19.02
CA GLN A 112 -18.91 6.43 -20.38
C GLN A 112 -18.37 7.67 -21.11
N GLN A 113 -18.88 8.85 -20.79
CA GLN A 113 -18.44 10.12 -21.37
C GLN A 113 -17.46 10.88 -20.48
N ALA A 114 -17.10 10.33 -19.31
CA ALA A 114 -16.15 10.98 -18.42
C ALA A 114 -14.73 10.90 -19.01
N THR A 115 -14.01 12.02 -18.96
CA THR A 115 -12.64 12.15 -19.43
C THR A 115 -11.73 12.63 -18.32
N PHE A 116 -10.43 12.41 -18.46
CA PHE A 116 -9.40 12.93 -17.56
C PHE A 116 -8.19 13.41 -18.35
N GLN A 117 -7.39 14.28 -17.75
CA GLN A 117 -6.11 14.70 -18.32
C GLN A 117 -5.08 13.62 -18.02
N GLY A 118 -4.59 12.93 -19.05
CA GLY A 118 -3.65 11.83 -18.92
C GLY A 118 -2.33 12.08 -19.65
N VAL A 119 -1.31 11.33 -19.27
CA VAL A 119 0.01 11.33 -19.92
C VAL A 119 0.06 10.23 -20.96
N VAL A 120 0.04 10.61 -22.25
CA VAL A 120 0.12 9.65 -23.37
C VAL A 120 1.56 9.19 -23.53
N ARG A 121 1.77 7.86 -23.58
CA ARG A 121 3.08 7.22 -23.82
C ARG A 121 3.26 6.90 -25.31
N ALA A 122 4.51 6.73 -25.74
CA ALA A 122 4.82 6.43 -27.15
C ALA A 122 4.17 5.14 -27.66
N ASP A 123 3.89 4.18 -26.78
CA ASP A 123 3.17 2.95 -27.09
C ASP A 123 1.64 3.08 -27.12
N GLY A 124 1.12 4.31 -26.90
CA GLY A 124 -0.30 4.62 -26.89
C GLY A 124 -1.02 4.40 -25.55
N ARG A 125 -0.37 3.82 -24.55
CA ARG A 125 -0.95 3.72 -23.20
C ARG A 125 -1.05 5.10 -22.55
N VAL A 126 -1.99 5.25 -21.62
CA VAL A 126 -2.23 6.52 -20.94
C VAL A 126 -2.03 6.35 -19.44
N GLY A 127 -1.17 7.19 -18.86
CA GLY A 127 -0.97 7.28 -17.43
C GLY A 127 -1.91 8.30 -16.79
N THR A 128 -2.38 8.00 -15.60
CA THR A 128 -3.13 8.94 -14.73
C THR A 128 -2.20 9.72 -13.80
N ALA A 129 -0.92 9.41 -13.82
CA ALA A 129 0.14 10.06 -13.08
C ALA A 129 1.47 9.97 -13.84
N ASN A 130 2.48 10.73 -13.40
CA ASN A 130 3.80 10.80 -14.02
C ASN A 130 4.90 10.78 -12.95
N HIS A 131 5.15 9.61 -12.35
CA HIS A 131 6.13 9.44 -11.28
C HIS A 131 7.52 9.09 -11.80
N TRP A 132 8.55 9.61 -11.16
CA TRP A 132 9.93 9.13 -11.32
C TRP A 132 10.20 8.01 -10.33
N LEU A 133 10.71 6.86 -10.78
CA LEU A 133 11.06 5.74 -9.90
C LEU A 133 12.56 5.69 -9.65
N ILE A 134 12.95 5.35 -8.41
CA ILE A 134 14.31 5.04 -8.03
C ILE A 134 14.30 3.68 -7.34
N PHE A 135 15.10 2.73 -7.83
CA PHE A 135 15.19 1.41 -7.23
C PHE A 135 16.55 0.76 -7.46
N PRO A 136 16.98 -0.15 -6.56
CA PRO A 136 18.19 -0.93 -6.76
C PRO A 136 17.90 -2.25 -7.47
N LEU A 137 18.92 -2.86 -8.06
CA LEU A 137 18.90 -4.25 -8.52
C LEU A 137 19.33 -5.23 -7.41
N VAL A 138 19.84 -4.72 -6.28
CA VAL A 138 20.32 -5.51 -5.15
C VAL A 138 20.04 -4.78 -3.83
N PHE A 139 19.65 -5.53 -2.81
CA PHE A 139 19.31 -4.97 -1.51
C PHE A 139 20.47 -4.19 -0.83
N CYS A 140 21.72 -4.47 -1.19
CA CYS A 140 22.88 -3.73 -0.68
C CYS A 140 22.81 -2.24 -1.00
N GLU A 141 22.16 -1.87 -2.09
CA GLU A 141 21.97 -0.48 -2.52
C GLU A 141 20.72 0.20 -1.90
N ASN A 142 19.93 -0.51 -1.09
CA ASN A 142 18.75 0.07 -0.45
C ASN A 142 19.08 1.34 0.33
N ARG A 143 20.20 1.33 1.09
CA ARG A 143 20.66 2.48 1.86
C ARG A 143 20.85 3.72 0.98
N ASN A 144 21.49 3.55 -0.18
CA ASN A 144 21.74 4.64 -1.12
C ASN A 144 20.43 5.20 -1.68
N VAL A 145 19.50 4.32 -2.02
CA VAL A 145 18.17 4.70 -2.52
C VAL A 145 17.37 5.43 -1.43
N GLU A 146 17.44 5.00 -0.17
CA GLU A 146 16.80 5.67 0.96
C GLU A 146 17.40 7.05 1.25
N GLN A 147 18.74 7.19 1.19
CA GLN A 147 19.39 8.49 1.30
C GLN A 147 18.95 9.46 0.21
N LEU A 148 18.74 8.97 -1.02
CA LEU A 148 18.18 9.80 -2.11
C LEU A 148 16.73 10.21 -1.85
N ARG A 149 15.92 9.34 -1.24
CA ARG A 149 14.57 9.73 -0.83
C ARG A 149 14.62 10.97 0.07
N ASP A 150 15.47 10.91 1.10
CA ASP A 150 15.60 12.00 2.07
C ASP A 150 16.17 13.27 1.44
N ALA A 151 17.10 13.11 0.47
CA ALA A 151 17.74 14.21 -0.23
C ALA A 151 16.86 14.85 -1.33
N LEU A 152 15.94 14.10 -1.96
CA LEU A 152 15.21 14.55 -3.15
C LEU A 152 13.72 14.78 -2.89
N VAL A 153 13.03 13.84 -2.22
CA VAL A 153 11.56 13.86 -2.19
C VAL A 153 11.04 15.13 -1.52
N ARG A 154 11.54 15.44 -0.34
CA ARG A 154 11.12 16.62 0.41
C ARG A 154 11.70 17.94 -0.13
N PRO A 155 13.01 18.06 -0.38
CA PRO A 155 13.59 19.30 -0.93
C PRO A 155 13.01 19.70 -2.29
N LEU A 156 12.62 18.73 -3.12
CA LEU A 156 11.99 19.00 -4.42
C LEU A 156 10.46 19.20 -4.32
N GLY A 157 9.88 19.19 -3.12
CA GLY A 157 8.44 19.44 -2.90
C GLY A 157 7.53 18.27 -3.28
N TYR A 158 8.03 17.03 -3.31
CA TYR A 158 7.24 15.84 -3.66
C TYR A 158 6.73 15.02 -2.47
N GLY A 159 7.03 15.40 -1.24
CA GLY A 159 6.59 14.66 -0.06
C GLY A 159 6.41 15.53 1.16
N GLN A 160 5.48 15.12 2.00
CA GLN A 160 5.34 15.54 3.38
C GLN A 160 5.73 14.36 4.25
N ASP A 161 6.44 14.63 5.32
CA ASP A 161 6.77 13.64 6.35
C ASP A 161 6.15 14.10 7.67
N ASP A 162 4.88 13.74 7.85
CA ASP A 162 4.10 14.11 9.04
C ASP A 162 4.78 13.64 10.33
N LEU A 163 5.47 12.50 10.29
CA LEU A 163 6.18 11.96 11.45
C LEU A 163 7.43 12.78 11.75
N ALA A 164 8.22 13.16 10.74
CA ALA A 164 9.37 14.04 10.92
C ALA A 164 8.96 15.44 11.37
N ASP A 165 7.83 15.95 10.87
CA ASP A 165 7.28 17.24 11.30
C ASP A 165 6.77 17.18 12.74
N PHE A 166 6.09 16.09 13.11
CA PHE A 166 5.71 15.84 14.50
C PHE A 166 6.93 15.76 15.42
N THR A 167 7.95 14.99 15.05
CA THR A 167 9.20 14.87 15.83
C THR A 167 9.87 16.22 15.99
N ARG A 168 9.93 17.03 14.95
CA ARG A 168 10.50 18.39 15.01
C ARG A 168 9.69 19.29 15.94
N SER A 169 8.38 19.19 15.94
CA SER A 169 7.51 19.95 16.86
C SER A 169 7.79 19.60 18.32
N LEU A 170 8.07 18.34 18.64
CA LEU A 170 8.45 17.91 20.00
C LEU A 170 9.80 18.48 20.45
N LEU A 171 10.71 18.76 19.50
CA LEU A 171 12.02 19.37 19.78
C LEU A 171 11.97 20.91 19.80
N GLY A 172 10.79 21.52 19.77
CA GLY A 172 10.61 22.97 19.79
C GLY A 172 10.89 23.65 18.45
N GLY A 173 11.04 22.89 17.37
CA GLY A 173 11.18 23.41 16.01
C GLY A 173 9.84 23.83 15.42
N ALA A 174 9.83 24.88 14.59
CA ALA A 174 8.64 25.25 13.82
C ALA A 174 8.27 24.09 12.86
N ALA A 175 6.97 23.83 12.70
CA ALA A 175 6.50 22.96 11.63
C ALA A 175 7.08 23.46 10.30
N SER A 176 7.63 22.54 9.51
CA SER A 176 8.11 22.90 8.17
C SER A 176 6.90 23.42 7.39
N THR A 177 6.88 24.70 7.13
CA THR A 177 5.93 25.23 6.16
C THR A 177 6.12 24.42 4.87
N THR A 178 5.06 23.77 4.42
CA THR A 178 5.02 23.11 3.11
C THR A 178 5.64 24.07 2.13
N SER A 179 6.76 23.70 1.51
CA SER A 179 7.38 24.53 0.51
C SER A 179 6.34 24.76 -0.60
N THR A 180 5.77 25.93 -0.64
CA THR A 180 4.96 26.42 -1.76
C THR A 180 5.83 26.78 -2.95
N ALA A 181 7.15 26.50 -2.87
CA ALA A 181 8.07 26.69 -3.98
C ALA A 181 7.59 25.85 -5.18
N ALA A 182 7.57 26.47 -6.34
CA ALA A 182 7.25 25.81 -7.59
C ALA A 182 8.15 24.58 -7.75
N ARG A 183 7.56 23.42 -7.98
CA ARG A 183 8.31 22.18 -8.20
C ARG A 183 9.25 22.37 -9.38
N PRO A 184 10.54 22.02 -9.26
CA PRO A 184 11.51 22.20 -10.36
C PRO A 184 11.14 21.37 -11.60
N PHE A 185 10.37 20.28 -11.41
CA PHE A 185 9.87 19.44 -12.49
C PHE A 185 8.33 19.41 -12.46
N PRO A 186 7.65 20.38 -13.07
CA PRO A 186 6.20 20.54 -12.96
C PRO A 186 5.43 19.38 -13.60
N ASN A 187 6.04 18.66 -14.55
CA ASN A 187 5.44 17.50 -15.22
C ASN A 187 5.69 16.18 -14.49
N VAL A 188 6.37 16.19 -13.33
CA VAL A 188 6.58 15.00 -12.49
C VAL A 188 5.69 15.11 -11.27
N ASP A 189 4.84 14.13 -11.05
CA ASP A 189 3.89 14.09 -9.93
C ASP A 189 4.56 13.69 -8.61
N GLY A 190 5.71 13.04 -8.68
CA GLY A 190 6.47 12.65 -7.50
C GLY A 190 7.63 11.72 -7.81
N VAL A 191 8.54 11.61 -6.85
CA VAL A 191 9.62 10.63 -6.83
C VAL A 191 9.17 9.46 -5.95
N ARG A 192 9.23 8.24 -6.48
CA ARG A 192 8.87 7.00 -5.78
C ARG A 192 10.09 6.11 -5.62
N ILE A 193 10.26 5.64 -4.42
CA ILE A 193 11.37 4.77 -4.03
C ILE A 193 10.84 3.36 -3.85
N ILE A 194 11.53 2.38 -4.46
CA ILE A 194 11.25 0.95 -4.25
C ILE A 194 12.51 0.32 -3.65
N THR A 195 12.37 -0.31 -2.50
CA THR A 195 13.40 -1.14 -1.86
C THR A 195 12.96 -2.60 -1.82
N HIS A 196 13.90 -3.53 -1.75
CA HIS A 196 13.60 -4.95 -1.68
C HIS A 196 14.75 -5.73 -1.02
N GLN A 197 14.56 -7.01 -0.73
CA GLN A 197 15.54 -7.88 -0.05
C GLN A 197 16.20 -8.90 -0.99
N GLY A 198 16.10 -8.71 -2.30
CA GLY A 198 16.63 -9.63 -3.31
C GLY A 198 17.86 -9.10 -4.04
N GLY A 199 18.26 -9.82 -5.08
CA GLY A 199 19.25 -9.41 -6.07
C GLY A 199 20.64 -9.96 -5.86
N CYS A 200 21.04 -10.38 -4.64
CA CYS A 200 22.36 -10.93 -4.34
C CYS A 200 22.30 -12.44 -4.10
N GLY A 201 21.63 -12.86 -3.04
CA GLY A 201 21.43 -14.28 -2.74
C GLY A 201 20.37 -14.94 -3.62
N GLY A 202 20.12 -16.23 -3.39
CA GLY A 202 19.11 -16.98 -4.11
C GLY A 202 19.58 -17.54 -5.45
N THR A 203 18.62 -17.95 -6.26
CA THR A 203 18.87 -18.59 -7.56
C THR A 203 18.90 -17.58 -8.71
N ARG A 204 19.41 -18.01 -9.87
CA ARG A 204 19.29 -17.23 -11.11
C ARG A 204 17.82 -17.00 -11.51
N ALA A 205 16.93 -17.91 -11.13
CA ALA A 205 15.48 -17.75 -11.37
C ALA A 205 14.90 -16.61 -10.53
N ASP A 206 15.32 -16.49 -9.25
CA ASP A 206 14.91 -15.39 -8.37
C ASP A 206 15.38 -14.04 -8.90
N ALA A 207 16.65 -13.96 -9.34
CA ALA A 207 17.19 -12.75 -9.96
C ALA A 207 16.43 -12.34 -11.24
N ARG A 208 16.09 -13.31 -12.10
CA ARG A 208 15.27 -13.04 -13.29
C ARG A 208 13.87 -12.57 -12.94
N SER A 209 13.24 -13.19 -11.93
CA SER A 209 11.90 -12.80 -11.46
C SER A 209 11.91 -11.37 -10.92
N LEU A 210 12.92 -11.01 -10.10
CA LEU A 210 13.11 -9.65 -9.61
C LEU A 210 13.27 -8.65 -10.77
N CYS A 211 14.15 -8.93 -11.73
CA CYS A 211 14.37 -8.05 -12.88
C CYS A 211 13.08 -7.87 -13.72
N ARG A 212 12.27 -8.92 -13.89
CA ARG A 212 10.97 -8.84 -14.58
C ARG A 212 9.96 -7.96 -13.82
N ILE A 213 9.91 -8.07 -12.51
CA ILE A 213 9.06 -7.22 -11.67
C ILE A 213 9.49 -5.76 -11.77
N LEU A 214 10.78 -5.47 -11.63
CA LEU A 214 11.31 -4.11 -11.72
C LEU A 214 11.13 -3.51 -13.13
N ALA A 215 11.29 -4.33 -14.18
CA ALA A 215 10.99 -3.94 -15.56
C ALA A 215 9.51 -3.60 -15.76
N ALA A 216 8.60 -4.36 -15.14
CA ALA A 216 7.16 -4.08 -15.21
C ALA A 216 6.80 -2.77 -14.49
N TYR A 217 7.44 -2.46 -13.36
CA TYR A 217 7.30 -1.15 -12.72
C TYR A 217 7.84 -0.02 -13.61
N ALA A 218 9.04 -0.18 -14.19
CA ALA A 218 9.62 0.82 -15.09
C ALA A 218 8.73 1.10 -16.30
N ASP A 219 8.13 0.05 -16.86
CA ASP A 219 7.25 0.14 -18.03
C ASP A 219 5.85 0.67 -17.72
N HIS A 220 5.44 0.74 -16.43
CA HIS A 220 4.08 1.16 -16.06
C HIS A 220 3.72 2.54 -16.64
N PRO A 221 2.51 2.77 -17.18
CA PRO A 221 2.15 4.03 -17.82
C PRO A 221 2.21 5.25 -16.89
N ASN A 222 2.09 5.08 -15.57
CA ASN A 222 2.25 6.16 -14.60
C ASN A 222 3.71 6.50 -14.26
N VAL A 223 4.69 5.90 -14.94
CA VAL A 223 6.11 6.13 -14.71
C VAL A 223 6.69 7.01 -15.81
N ALA A 224 7.30 8.13 -15.39
CA ALA A 224 7.96 9.09 -16.26
C ALA A 224 9.35 8.61 -16.73
N GLY A 225 10.08 7.98 -15.82
CA GLY A 225 11.44 7.50 -16.02
C GLY A 225 11.93 6.79 -14.76
N VAL A 226 13.11 6.18 -14.85
CA VAL A 226 13.67 5.40 -13.75
C VAL A 226 15.15 5.71 -13.52
N THR A 227 15.56 5.68 -12.25
CA THR A 227 16.96 5.63 -11.83
C THR A 227 17.21 4.29 -11.16
N VAL A 228 18.17 3.55 -11.68
CA VAL A 228 18.47 2.18 -11.27
C VAL A 228 19.85 2.12 -10.65
N PHE A 229 19.94 1.55 -9.45
CA PHE A 229 21.21 1.31 -8.76
C PHE A 229 21.67 -0.12 -8.92
N SER A 230 22.94 -0.30 -9.18
CA SER A 230 23.62 -1.59 -9.28
C SER A 230 24.92 -1.54 -8.50
N LEU A 231 25.18 -2.52 -7.66
CA LEU A 231 26.47 -2.64 -6.97
C LEU A 231 27.56 -3.11 -7.92
N GLY A 232 27.26 -4.10 -8.78
CA GLY A 232 28.19 -4.70 -9.74
C GLY A 232 28.42 -6.20 -9.53
N CYS A 233 28.42 -6.69 -8.30
CA CYS A 233 28.69 -8.10 -7.97
C CYS A 233 27.45 -8.95 -7.66
N GLN A 234 26.25 -8.41 -7.86
CA GLN A 234 24.98 -9.08 -7.56
C GLN A 234 24.59 -10.10 -8.64
N ASN A 235 23.61 -10.97 -8.32
CA ASN A 235 23.01 -11.91 -9.27
C ASN A 235 22.08 -11.23 -10.28
N ALA A 236 21.32 -10.21 -9.85
CA ALA A 236 20.43 -9.43 -10.72
C ALA A 236 21.24 -8.36 -11.48
N GLN A 237 21.95 -8.79 -12.51
CA GLN A 237 22.83 -7.94 -13.32
C GLN A 237 22.07 -6.92 -14.16
N VAL A 238 22.71 -5.81 -14.49
CA VAL A 238 22.17 -4.75 -15.33
C VAL A 238 21.66 -5.29 -16.68
N ASP A 239 22.42 -6.19 -17.30
CA ASP A 239 22.01 -6.77 -18.60
C ASP A 239 20.76 -7.65 -18.45
N MET A 240 20.59 -8.35 -17.33
CA MET A 240 19.38 -9.11 -17.04
C MET A 240 18.16 -8.20 -16.91
N PHE A 241 18.30 -7.06 -16.25
CA PHE A 241 17.25 -6.05 -16.16
C PHE A 241 16.90 -5.45 -17.50
N LYS A 242 17.91 -5.05 -18.30
CA LYS A 242 17.70 -4.52 -19.65
C LYS A 242 17.02 -5.53 -20.57
N ALA A 243 17.41 -6.81 -20.50
CA ALA A 243 16.76 -7.87 -21.25
C ALA A 243 15.29 -8.04 -20.85
N ALA A 244 14.99 -8.03 -19.55
CA ALA A 244 13.63 -8.11 -19.03
C ALA A 244 12.78 -6.90 -19.46
N LEU A 245 13.36 -5.70 -19.53
CA LEU A 245 12.70 -4.49 -19.97
C LEU A 245 12.38 -4.54 -21.49
N ALA A 246 13.33 -5.00 -22.29
CA ALA A 246 13.15 -5.18 -23.73
C ALA A 246 12.12 -6.29 -24.04
N GLU A 247 12.12 -7.39 -23.28
CA GLU A 247 11.11 -8.46 -23.36
C GLU A 247 9.71 -7.91 -23.03
N LYS A 248 9.60 -7.06 -21.98
CA LYS A 248 8.34 -6.47 -21.52
C LYS A 248 7.79 -5.45 -22.51
N ASN A 249 8.63 -4.56 -23.01
CA ASN A 249 8.26 -3.52 -23.97
C ASN A 249 9.42 -3.22 -24.91
N PRO A 250 9.41 -3.80 -26.13
CA PRO A 250 10.43 -3.52 -27.15
C PRO A 250 10.47 -2.06 -27.61
N LYS A 251 9.41 -1.28 -27.31
CA LYS A 251 9.29 0.16 -27.62
C LYS A 251 9.49 1.04 -26.41
N PHE A 252 10.15 0.53 -25.34
CA PHE A 252 10.42 1.33 -24.16
C PHE A 252 11.32 2.52 -24.51
N ASP A 253 10.81 3.73 -24.29
CA ASP A 253 11.44 5.00 -24.67
C ASP A 253 11.64 5.98 -23.51
N LYS A 254 11.25 5.56 -22.28
CA LYS A 254 11.38 6.42 -21.11
C LYS A 254 12.84 6.53 -20.66
N PRO A 255 13.24 7.68 -20.08
CA PRO A 255 14.55 7.82 -19.47
C PRO A 255 14.85 6.70 -18.48
N CYS A 256 16.00 6.03 -18.66
CA CYS A 256 16.46 4.94 -17.79
C CYS A 256 17.93 5.20 -17.42
N LEU A 257 18.15 5.81 -16.27
CA LEU A 257 19.48 6.16 -15.76
C LEU A 257 19.99 5.00 -14.90
N ILE A 258 21.14 4.44 -15.24
CA ILE A 258 21.70 3.29 -14.52
C ILE A 258 23.06 3.68 -13.95
N TYR A 259 23.20 3.51 -12.64
CA TYR A 259 24.41 3.80 -11.88
C TYR A 259 24.93 2.50 -11.28
N GLU A 260 26.15 2.09 -11.69
CA GLU A 260 26.80 0.88 -11.18
C GLU A 260 28.00 1.27 -10.32
N GLN A 261 27.88 1.05 -9.01
CA GLN A 261 28.82 1.57 -8.01
C GLN A 261 30.25 1.13 -8.26
N GLN A 262 30.49 -0.17 -8.55
CA GLN A 262 31.84 -0.69 -8.77
C GLN A 262 32.52 -0.18 -10.05
N LYS A 263 31.76 0.36 -10.99
CA LYS A 263 32.27 0.98 -12.22
C LYS A 263 32.38 2.50 -12.13
N TRP A 264 31.91 3.09 -11.04
CA TRP A 264 31.87 4.56 -10.92
C TRP A 264 33.21 5.13 -10.44
N ALA A 265 33.78 6.02 -11.23
CA ALA A 265 35.01 6.73 -10.87
C ALA A 265 34.77 7.61 -9.63
N GLY A 266 35.60 7.46 -8.60
CA GLY A 266 35.45 8.16 -7.33
C GLY A 266 34.52 7.49 -6.31
N GLY A 267 34.03 6.27 -6.62
CA GLY A 267 33.28 5.42 -5.70
C GLY A 267 31.87 5.90 -5.38
N GLU A 268 31.30 5.33 -4.33
CA GLU A 268 29.91 5.54 -3.91
C GLU A 268 29.53 7.00 -3.71
N ALA A 269 30.34 7.75 -2.97
CA ALA A 269 30.03 9.15 -2.66
C ALA A 269 29.99 10.06 -3.91
N ALA A 270 30.86 9.79 -4.88
CA ALA A 270 30.86 10.50 -6.15
C ALA A 270 29.64 10.13 -7.01
N MET A 271 29.29 8.83 -7.03
CA MET A 271 28.09 8.35 -7.70
C MET A 271 26.82 8.99 -7.13
N MET A 272 26.67 9.01 -5.81
CA MET A 272 25.50 9.60 -5.15
C MET A 272 25.34 11.10 -5.46
N LYS A 273 26.46 11.85 -5.51
CA LYS A 273 26.42 13.27 -5.92
C LYS A 273 25.97 13.43 -7.37
N ALA A 274 26.46 12.58 -8.28
CA ALA A 274 26.08 12.61 -9.68
C ALA A 274 24.60 12.26 -9.92
N VAL A 275 24.01 11.42 -9.07
CA VAL A 275 22.58 11.10 -9.15
C VAL A 275 21.71 12.28 -8.74
N VAL A 276 22.19 13.11 -7.80
CA VAL A 276 21.44 14.30 -7.33
C VAL A 276 21.52 15.45 -8.35
N GLN A 277 22.58 15.52 -9.18
CA GLN A 277 22.75 16.49 -10.27
C GLN A 277 21.83 16.19 -11.46
#